data_516eabf6abbcde3553e601b7ce380c91
#
_entry.id   516eabf6abbcde3553e601b7ce380c91
#
_cell.length_a   1.000
_cell.length_b   1.000
_cell.length_c   1.000
_cell.angle_alpha   90.00
_cell.angle_beta   90.00
_cell.angle_gamma   90.00
#
_symmetry.space_group_name_H-M   'P 1'
#
loop_
_entity.id
_entity.type
_entity.pdbx_description
1 polymer ?
#
loop_
_entity_poly.entity_id
_entity_poly.type
_entity_poly.pdbx_seq_one_letter_code
_entity_poly.pdbx_strand_id
1 'polypeptide(L)'
;MAGKFECYKDKAGEYRFRLKAGNGETILSSEGYSSKSGCDNGIASVRKNCVNPDRFEKKKTEAGKFRFNLKASNGQVIGTSQNYSSDSGCDNGMKSVAKSAPDATVVEES
;
A
#
# COMPACT_ATOMS: atom_id res chain seq x y z
N MET A 1 -10.62 13.92 1.78
CA MET A 1 -11.41 12.71 2.06
C MET A 1 -10.46 11.57 2.43
N ALA A 2 -10.86 10.76 3.40
CA ALA A 2 -10.08 9.60 3.78
C ALA A 2 -10.17 8.53 2.69
N GLY A 3 -9.11 7.75 2.55
CA GLY A 3 -9.11 6.61 1.64
C GLY A 3 -9.77 5.39 2.25
N LYS A 4 -9.58 4.26 1.62
CA LYS A 4 -10.06 2.98 2.15
C LYS A 4 -9.10 1.86 1.82
N PHE A 5 -9.02 0.88 2.72
CA PHE A 5 -8.40 -0.41 2.45
C PHE A 5 -9.48 -1.37 1.97
N GLU A 6 -9.23 -2.01 0.84
CA GLU A 6 -10.10 -3.09 0.36
C GLU A 6 -9.39 -4.41 0.57
N CYS A 7 -9.97 -5.28 1.38
CA CYS A 7 -9.45 -6.61 1.63
C CYS A 7 -10.24 -7.61 0.79
N TYR A 8 -9.54 -8.41 0.02
CA TYR A 8 -10.18 -9.34 -0.92
C TYR A 8 -9.37 -10.63 -1.00
N LYS A 9 -10.02 -11.67 -1.53
CA LYS A 9 -9.39 -12.96 -1.75
C LYS A 9 -9.07 -13.09 -3.24
N ASP A 10 -7.82 -13.42 -3.56
CA ASP A 10 -7.41 -13.53 -4.97
C ASP A 10 -7.73 -14.92 -5.53
N LYS A 11 -7.39 -15.12 -6.79
CA LYS A 11 -7.68 -16.38 -7.49
C LYS A 11 -6.94 -17.58 -6.91
N ALA A 12 -5.79 -17.33 -6.27
CA ALA A 12 -5.01 -18.38 -5.62
C ALA A 12 -5.53 -18.72 -4.21
N GLY A 13 -6.56 -18.02 -3.75
CA GLY A 13 -7.11 -18.24 -2.43
C GLY A 13 -6.38 -17.50 -1.31
N GLU A 14 -5.50 -16.57 -1.67
CA GLU A 14 -4.79 -15.77 -0.69
C GLU A 14 -5.52 -14.45 -0.44
N TYR A 15 -5.37 -13.92 0.77
CA TYR A 15 -5.96 -12.64 1.12
C TYR A 15 -4.99 -11.51 0.78
N ARG A 16 -5.50 -10.47 0.16
CA ARG A 16 -4.74 -9.29 -0.22
C ARG A 16 -5.51 -8.05 0.17
N PHE A 17 -4.78 -6.95 0.33
CA PHE A 17 -5.44 -5.65 0.48
C PHE A 17 -4.85 -4.67 -0.51
N ARG A 18 -5.64 -3.64 -0.80
CA ARG A 18 -5.15 -2.49 -1.53
C ARG A 18 -5.66 -1.24 -0.82
N LEU A 19 -4.87 -0.20 -0.86
CA LEU A 19 -5.23 1.09 -0.31
C LEU A 19 -5.64 2.00 -1.45
N LYS A 20 -6.83 2.55 -1.35
CA LYS A 20 -7.33 3.53 -2.31
C LYS A 20 -7.35 4.91 -1.67
N ALA A 21 -6.95 5.92 -2.44
CA ALA A 21 -7.07 7.31 -2.03
C ALA A 21 -8.54 7.74 -2.09
N GLY A 22 -8.83 8.94 -1.58
CA GLY A 22 -10.20 9.46 -1.58
C GLY A 22 -10.83 9.59 -2.97
N ASN A 23 -10.00 9.68 -4.03
CA ASN A 23 -10.48 9.75 -5.41
C ASN A 23 -10.73 8.36 -6.02
N GLY A 24 -10.56 7.28 -5.26
CA GLY A 24 -10.77 5.91 -5.74
C GLY A 24 -9.58 5.27 -6.42
N GLU A 25 -8.46 5.97 -6.52
CA GLU A 25 -7.27 5.45 -7.17
C GLU A 25 -6.48 4.53 -6.23
N THR A 26 -6.05 3.34 -6.72
CA THR A 26 -5.23 2.43 -5.93
C THR A 26 -3.81 2.98 -5.82
N ILE A 27 -3.37 3.23 -4.59
CA ILE A 27 -2.06 3.82 -4.32
C ILE A 27 -1.08 2.85 -3.66
N LEU A 28 -1.56 1.74 -3.13
CA LEU A 28 -0.70 0.72 -2.52
C LEU A 28 -1.39 -0.63 -2.61
N SER A 29 -0.64 -1.68 -2.89
CA SER A 29 -1.14 -3.05 -2.94
C SER A 29 -0.24 -3.96 -2.12
N SER A 30 -0.83 -4.92 -1.41
CA SER A 30 -0.10 -5.85 -0.57
C SER A 30 0.32 -7.10 -1.34
N GLU A 31 1.17 -7.90 -0.69
CA GLU A 31 1.41 -9.29 -1.07
C GLU A 31 0.23 -10.15 -0.65
N GLY A 32 0.25 -11.43 -1.06
CA GLY A 32 -0.76 -12.40 -0.63
C GLY A 32 -0.49 -12.91 0.77
N TYR A 33 -1.54 -13.01 1.57
CA TYR A 33 -1.49 -13.58 2.91
C TYR A 33 -2.30 -14.88 2.94
N SER A 34 -1.81 -15.86 3.70
CA SER A 34 -2.49 -17.14 3.79
C SER A 34 -3.77 -17.09 4.63
N SER A 35 -3.93 -16.06 5.44
CA SER A 35 -5.09 -15.90 6.33
C SER A 35 -5.59 -14.47 6.35
N LYS A 36 -6.86 -14.31 6.71
CA LYS A 36 -7.45 -12.99 6.88
C LYS A 36 -6.77 -12.21 8.00
N SER A 37 -6.40 -12.88 9.09
CA SER A 37 -5.72 -12.21 10.19
C SER A 37 -4.35 -11.69 9.77
N GLY A 38 -3.64 -12.40 8.89
CA GLY A 38 -2.38 -11.90 8.31
C GLY A 38 -2.60 -10.65 7.50
N CYS A 39 -3.66 -10.62 6.69
CA CYS A 39 -4.03 -9.45 5.91
C CYS A 39 -4.36 -8.26 6.81
N ASP A 40 -5.15 -8.48 7.86
CA ASP A 40 -5.50 -7.43 8.83
C ASP A 40 -4.26 -6.88 9.53
N ASN A 41 -3.32 -7.75 9.88
CA ASN A 41 -2.04 -7.33 10.47
C ASN A 41 -1.23 -6.49 9.50
N GLY A 42 -1.27 -6.84 8.20
CA GLY A 42 -0.61 -6.07 7.16
C GLY A 42 -1.18 -4.66 7.06
N ILE A 43 -2.50 -4.53 7.11
CA ILE A 43 -3.17 -3.22 7.11
C ILE A 43 -2.73 -2.39 8.32
N ALA A 44 -2.71 -3.00 9.50
CA ALA A 44 -2.25 -2.31 10.72
C ALA A 44 -0.78 -1.87 10.58
N SER A 45 0.05 -2.70 9.96
CA SER A 45 1.45 -2.39 9.71
C SER A 45 1.59 -1.20 8.76
N VAL A 46 0.77 -1.12 7.71
CA VAL A 46 0.76 0.05 6.81
C VAL A 46 0.46 1.32 7.60
N ARG A 47 -0.59 1.30 8.41
CA ARG A 47 -0.98 2.46 9.20
C ARG A 47 0.12 2.92 10.14
N LYS A 48 0.84 1.99 10.74
CA LYS A 48 1.92 2.28 11.67
C LYS A 48 3.16 2.83 10.97
N ASN A 49 3.52 2.26 9.83
CA ASN A 49 4.79 2.57 9.16
C ASN A 49 4.70 3.71 8.16
N CYS A 50 3.52 3.98 7.60
CA CYS A 50 3.38 5.00 6.55
C CYS A 50 3.64 6.43 7.04
N VAL A 51 3.59 6.66 8.36
CA VAL A 51 3.87 7.98 8.93
C VAL A 51 5.36 8.26 9.07
N ASN A 52 6.21 7.26 8.85
CA ASN A 52 7.66 7.40 8.93
C ASN A 52 8.23 7.38 7.51
N PRO A 53 8.78 8.50 7.00
CA PRO A 53 9.33 8.56 5.64
C PRO A 53 10.43 7.54 5.36
N ASP A 54 11.16 7.13 6.40
CA ASP A 54 12.26 6.17 6.26
C ASP A 54 11.78 4.76 5.91
N ARG A 55 10.49 4.50 6.04
CA ARG A 55 9.89 3.20 5.70
C ARG A 55 9.58 3.06 4.21
N PHE A 56 9.59 4.16 3.47
CA PHE A 56 9.37 4.13 2.03
C PHE A 56 10.68 3.97 1.28
N GLU A 57 10.68 3.06 0.31
CA GLU A 57 11.82 2.84 -0.57
C GLU A 57 11.40 3.11 -2.01
N LYS A 58 11.95 4.15 -2.60
CA LYS A 58 11.65 4.52 -3.99
C LYS A 58 12.61 3.81 -4.93
N LYS A 59 12.08 3.23 -6.00
CA LYS A 59 12.86 2.50 -6.99
C LYS A 59 12.51 2.95 -8.39
N LYS A 60 13.51 2.93 -9.28
CA LYS A 60 13.31 3.16 -10.69
C LYS A 60 13.23 1.80 -11.38
N THR A 61 12.21 1.60 -12.23
CA THR A 61 12.03 0.35 -12.95
C THR A 61 12.87 0.34 -14.22
N GLU A 62 13.05 -0.82 -14.83
CA GLU A 62 13.77 -0.97 -16.08
C GLU A 62 13.12 -0.18 -17.22
N ALA A 63 11.81 0.01 -17.16
CA ALA A 63 11.06 0.78 -18.16
C ALA A 63 11.18 2.30 -17.96
N GLY A 64 11.97 2.76 -16.98
CA GLY A 64 12.12 4.18 -16.68
C GLY A 64 10.99 4.76 -15.86
N LYS A 65 10.16 3.92 -15.26
CA LYS A 65 9.10 4.33 -14.34
C LYS A 65 9.63 4.36 -12.92
N PHE A 66 8.85 4.96 -12.03
CA PHE A 66 9.18 5.02 -10.61
C PHE A 66 8.09 4.32 -9.82
N ARG A 67 8.49 3.62 -8.77
CA ARG A 67 7.55 3.04 -7.82
C ARG A 67 8.18 3.05 -6.44
N PHE A 68 7.36 2.83 -5.41
CA PHE A 68 7.87 2.74 -4.05
C PHE A 68 7.32 1.50 -3.36
N ASN A 69 8.10 1.01 -2.40
CA ASN A 69 7.68 -0.03 -1.47
C ASN A 69 7.53 0.61 -0.10
N LEU A 70 6.56 0.14 0.67
CA LEU A 70 6.46 0.48 2.08
C LEU A 70 6.95 -0.70 2.89
N LYS A 71 7.89 -0.47 3.78
CA LYS A 71 8.50 -1.51 4.60
C LYS A 71 8.12 -1.37 6.06
N ALA A 72 8.04 -2.51 6.74
CA ALA A 72 7.92 -2.55 8.19
C ALA A 72 9.28 -2.28 8.84
N SER A 73 9.29 -2.13 10.16
CA SER A 73 10.52 -1.85 10.90
C SER A 73 11.57 -2.95 10.76
N ASN A 74 11.16 -4.19 10.47
CA ASN A 74 12.09 -5.30 10.22
C ASN A 74 12.62 -5.35 8.79
N GLY A 75 12.27 -4.37 7.95
CA GLY A 75 12.73 -4.31 6.57
C GLY A 75 11.88 -5.09 5.58
N GLN A 76 10.84 -5.76 6.04
CA GLN A 76 9.97 -6.55 5.16
C GLN A 76 9.01 -5.64 4.40
N VAL A 77 8.87 -5.89 3.09
CA VAL A 77 7.94 -5.12 2.24
C VAL A 77 6.50 -5.51 2.60
N ILE A 78 5.70 -4.51 2.94
CA ILE A 78 4.28 -4.72 3.28
C ILE A 78 3.33 -4.19 2.23
N GLY A 79 3.83 -3.40 1.29
CA GLY A 79 3.02 -2.92 0.18
C GLY A 79 3.88 -2.30 -0.89
N THR A 80 3.35 -2.29 -2.11
CA THR A 80 4.03 -1.76 -3.30
C THR A 80 3.07 -0.85 -4.04
N SER A 81 3.59 0.29 -4.53
CA SER A 81 2.79 1.23 -5.31
C SER A 81 2.63 0.78 -6.75
N GLN A 82 1.75 1.46 -7.48
CA GLN A 82 1.72 1.39 -8.94
C GLN A 82 2.96 2.09 -9.52
N ASN A 83 3.17 1.96 -10.82
CA ASN A 83 4.25 2.65 -11.51
C ASN A 83 3.84 4.10 -11.80
N TYR A 84 4.76 5.02 -11.53
CA TYR A 84 4.59 6.45 -11.84
C TYR A 84 5.54 6.84 -12.97
N SER A 85 5.09 7.74 -13.82
CA SER A 85 5.89 8.19 -14.96
C SER A 85 6.96 9.20 -14.57
N SER A 86 6.88 9.77 -13.36
CA SER A 86 7.83 10.77 -12.90
C SER A 86 8.20 10.55 -11.44
N ASP A 87 9.38 11.06 -11.06
CA ASP A 87 9.86 11.03 -9.69
C ASP A 87 8.92 11.81 -8.76
N SER A 88 8.48 12.99 -9.20
CA SER A 88 7.56 13.82 -8.40
C SER A 88 6.20 13.14 -8.23
N GLY A 89 5.71 12.42 -9.24
CA GLY A 89 4.49 11.64 -9.12
C GLY A 89 4.61 10.55 -8.08
N CYS A 90 5.75 9.86 -8.06
CA CYS A 90 6.04 8.83 -7.06
C CYS A 90 6.07 9.41 -5.65
N ASP A 91 6.72 10.57 -5.48
CA ASP A 91 6.77 11.25 -4.18
C ASP A 91 5.37 11.65 -3.71
N ASN A 92 4.52 12.12 -4.62
CA ASN A 92 3.13 12.45 -4.30
C ASN A 92 2.35 11.21 -3.88
N GLY A 93 2.63 10.07 -4.51
CA GLY A 93 2.05 8.78 -4.13
C GLY A 93 2.40 8.39 -2.70
N MET A 94 3.67 8.55 -2.32
CA MET A 94 4.10 8.28 -0.94
C MET A 94 3.38 9.18 0.06
N LYS A 95 3.25 10.46 -0.25
CA LYS A 95 2.51 11.40 0.59
C LYS A 95 1.04 11.03 0.69
N SER A 96 0.46 10.55 -0.40
CA SER A 96 -0.93 10.11 -0.43
C SER A 96 -1.15 8.91 0.49
N VAL A 97 -0.23 7.95 0.51
CA VAL A 97 -0.31 6.81 1.43
C VAL A 97 -0.24 7.30 2.87
N ALA A 98 0.72 8.16 3.18
CA ALA A 98 0.90 8.67 4.54
C ALA A 98 -0.32 9.45 5.03
N LYS A 99 -0.99 10.15 4.12
CA LYS A 99 -2.19 10.94 4.43
C LYS A 99 -3.44 10.07 4.54
N SER A 100 -3.58 9.09 3.66
CA SER A 100 -4.82 8.31 3.54
C SER A 100 -4.89 7.14 4.51
N ALA A 101 -3.78 6.43 4.73
CA ALA A 101 -3.81 5.17 5.47
C ALA A 101 -4.26 5.31 6.93
N PRO A 102 -3.80 6.33 7.70
CA PRO A 102 -4.19 6.40 9.11
C PRO A 102 -5.68 6.51 9.34
N ASP A 103 -6.40 7.17 8.44
CA ASP A 103 -7.83 7.41 8.56
C ASP A 103 -8.68 6.54 7.65
N ALA A 104 -8.04 5.64 6.89
CA ALA A 104 -8.74 4.81 5.92
C ALA A 104 -9.66 3.81 6.62
N THR A 105 -10.85 3.62 6.08
CA THR A 105 -11.75 2.55 6.53
C THR A 105 -11.34 1.24 5.88
N VAL A 106 -11.68 0.13 6.53
CA VAL A 106 -11.41 -1.20 5.99
C VAL A 106 -12.71 -1.77 5.45
N VAL A 107 -12.72 -2.15 4.18
CA VAL A 107 -13.87 -2.75 3.51
C VAL A 107 -13.47 -4.16 3.07
N GLU A 108 -14.28 -5.14 3.41
CA GLU A 108 -14.06 -6.51 2.97
C GLU A 108 -14.88 -6.79 1.73
N GLU A 109 -14.22 -7.35 0.72
CA GLU A 109 -14.90 -7.79 -0.49
C GLU A 109 -14.90 -9.31 -0.51
N SER A 110 -16.05 -9.88 -0.75
CA SER A 110 -16.22 -11.33 -0.84
C SER A 110 -16.01 -11.83 -2.27
#